data_90bbfffd09308e88077a5c971131e4df
#
_entry.id   90bbfffd09308e88077a5c971131e4df
#
_cell.length_a   1.000
_cell.length_b   1.000
_cell.length_c   1.000
_cell.angle_alpha   90.00
_cell.angle_beta   90.00
_cell.angle_gamma   90.00
#
_symmetry.space_group_name_H-M   'P 1'
#
loop_
_entity.id
_entity.type
_entity.pdbx_description
1 polymer ?
#
loop_
_entity_poly.entity_id
_entity_poly.type
_entity_poly.pdbx_seq_one_letter_code
_entity_poly.pdbx_strand_id
1 'polypeptide(L)'
;MTKQRQRILRIVCVASVFLVAFGAAFASLMLISKNTEDVENAPVADEKPEEPEENPVEKHKLSIIMVGDALIHEGIYASRKVAGGYDFKPLFTEVKPIIQQYDLAFYNQETILGGSEIGLSHYPRFNSPYEVGDAFLDMGFNIVSLANNHTLDRGRQAVTNSNNYWNGKANVMHNGSALTAEEKSSIDIREKNGIKYAMLSYTTTTNGITPYDENCVSVYSADGVKADIESVRDKVDLLMVAMHWGAEYETGVRPEQRQIAEYLAGLGVNIIIGSHPHVIEPAEYIGDTLVVYSTGNFVSAQFNDEQLSGLMMTAEINFEKNNKTGKKKLSVDKPVARFVYTDKKAVSGVKYQVYPYEKLTTQIMPNFAQKYVELSARMKSLDSKIEVAPLYETAATSNSSTSSTK
;
A
#
# COMPACT_ATOMS: atom_id res chain seq x y z
N MET A 1 23.30 -4.02 65.81
CA MET A 1 21.99 -4.65 65.55
C MET A 1 22.14 -5.61 64.39
N THR A 2 21.81 -6.88 64.55
CA THR A 2 21.96 -7.89 63.50
C THR A 2 20.89 -7.71 62.42
N LYS A 3 21.22 -8.08 61.15
CA LYS A 3 20.32 -7.99 59.99
C LYS A 3 18.93 -8.61 60.22
N GLN A 4 18.83 -9.55 61.14
CA GLN A 4 17.59 -10.22 61.55
C GLN A 4 16.65 -9.26 62.35
N ARG A 5 17.18 -8.40 63.25
CA ARG A 5 16.39 -7.39 63.98
C ARG A 5 15.84 -6.29 63.06
N GLN A 6 16.57 -5.89 62.04
CA GLN A 6 16.09 -4.94 61.07
C GLN A 6 14.95 -5.47 60.18
N ARG A 7 14.97 -6.79 59.84
CA ARG A 7 13.85 -7.42 59.11
C ARG A 7 12.57 -7.50 59.95
N ILE A 8 12.70 -7.86 61.23
CA ILE A 8 11.52 -7.95 62.14
C ILE A 8 10.93 -6.56 62.36
N LEU A 9 11.73 -5.52 62.52
CA LEU A 9 11.24 -4.14 62.72
C LEU A 9 10.49 -3.63 61.43
N ARG A 10 10.95 -3.99 60.25
CA ARG A 10 10.23 -3.62 59.00
C ARG A 10 8.90 -4.36 58.84
N ILE A 11 8.83 -5.65 59.23
CA ILE A 11 7.57 -6.42 59.18
C ILE A 11 6.56 -5.85 60.16
N VAL A 12 6.98 -5.48 61.40
CA VAL A 12 6.10 -4.90 62.42
C VAL A 12 5.58 -3.53 61.99
N CYS A 13 6.39 -2.65 61.38
CA CYS A 13 5.96 -1.36 60.85
C CYS A 13 4.95 -1.48 59.70
N VAL A 14 5.14 -2.46 58.78
CA VAL A 14 4.19 -2.67 57.65
C VAL A 14 2.86 -3.21 58.19
N ALA A 15 2.87 -4.14 59.14
CA ALA A 15 1.63 -4.67 59.78
C ALA A 15 0.86 -3.60 60.54
N SER A 16 1.57 -2.65 61.20
CA SER A 16 0.93 -1.56 61.94
C SER A 16 0.23 -0.55 61.01
N VAL A 17 0.79 -0.26 59.84
CA VAL A 17 0.19 0.63 58.84
C VAL A 17 -1.09 0.00 58.24
N PHE A 18 -1.09 -1.31 57.99
CA PHE A 18 -2.30 -2.01 57.51
C PHE A 18 -3.43 -2.06 58.56
N LEU A 19 -3.12 -2.23 59.83
CA LEU A 19 -4.13 -2.22 60.90
C LEU A 19 -4.77 -0.86 61.10
N VAL A 20 -4.02 0.22 60.96
CA VAL A 20 -4.57 1.61 61.06
C VAL A 20 -5.44 1.95 59.87
N ALA A 21 -5.06 1.54 58.65
CA ALA A 21 -5.83 1.72 57.41
C ALA A 21 -7.17 0.94 57.45
N PHE A 22 -7.15 -0.31 57.97
CA PHE A 22 -8.36 -1.13 58.10
C PHE A 22 -9.31 -0.60 59.19
N GLY A 23 -8.78 -0.06 60.32
CA GLY A 23 -9.57 0.57 61.34
C GLY A 23 -10.28 1.85 60.92
N ALA A 24 -9.65 2.67 60.10
CA ALA A 24 -10.23 3.89 59.53
C ALA A 24 -11.35 3.61 58.52
N ALA A 25 -11.19 2.57 57.69
CA ALA A 25 -12.22 2.13 56.73
C ALA A 25 -13.45 1.55 57.44
N PHE A 26 -13.27 0.80 58.55
CA PHE A 26 -14.38 0.24 59.31
C PHE A 26 -15.14 1.30 60.11
N ALA A 27 -14.46 2.31 60.64
CA ALA A 27 -15.09 3.45 61.30
C ALA A 27 -15.93 4.32 60.37
N SER A 28 -15.47 4.50 59.10
CA SER A 28 -16.23 5.20 58.05
C SER A 28 -17.49 4.45 57.64
N LEU A 29 -17.44 3.11 57.58
CA LEU A 29 -18.62 2.29 57.26
C LEU A 29 -19.66 2.33 58.41
N MET A 30 -19.24 2.35 59.68
CA MET A 30 -20.15 2.42 60.82
C MET A 30 -20.80 3.80 60.99
N LEU A 31 -20.17 4.89 60.55
CA LEU A 31 -20.75 6.22 60.54
C LEU A 31 -21.79 6.42 59.43
N ILE A 32 -21.68 5.70 58.35
CA ILE A 32 -22.66 5.72 57.25
C ILE A 32 -23.92 4.91 57.61
N SER A 33 -23.79 3.87 58.47
CA SER A 33 -24.90 3.00 58.91
C SER A 33 -25.80 3.63 59.96
N LYS A 34 -25.45 4.77 60.61
CA LYS A 34 -26.26 5.42 61.63
C LYS A 34 -27.12 6.57 61.13
N ASN A 35 -27.06 6.95 59.86
CA ASN A 35 -27.83 8.05 59.29
C ASN A 35 -28.91 7.61 58.32
N THR A 36 -29.36 6.37 58.35
CA THR A 36 -30.44 5.88 57.51
C THR A 36 -31.63 5.36 58.33
N GLU A 37 -32.19 6.24 59.16
CA GLU A 37 -33.58 6.11 59.58
C GLU A 37 -34.25 7.46 59.30
N ASP A 38 -35.37 7.41 58.58
CA ASP A 38 -36.27 8.50 58.17
C ASP A 38 -35.95 9.21 56.85
N VAL A 39 -36.12 8.51 55.70
CA VAL A 39 -36.61 9.10 54.47
C VAL A 39 -37.74 8.24 53.93
N GLU A 40 -38.92 8.80 54.04
CA GLU A 40 -40.20 8.28 53.57
C GLU A 40 -40.21 7.95 52.06
N ASN A 41 -40.88 6.86 51.68
CA ASN A 41 -41.08 6.34 50.33
C ASN A 41 -41.44 7.42 49.31
N ALA A 42 -40.46 7.80 48.46
CA ALA A 42 -40.72 8.32 47.12
C ALA A 42 -40.57 7.16 46.13
N PRO A 43 -41.44 7.00 45.11
CA PRO A 43 -41.29 5.94 44.15
C PRO A 43 -40.00 6.17 43.37
N VAL A 44 -39.06 5.22 43.48
CA VAL A 44 -37.89 5.15 42.63
C VAL A 44 -38.40 4.93 41.21
N ALA A 45 -38.31 5.94 40.35
CA ALA A 45 -38.46 5.75 38.93
C ALA A 45 -37.38 4.73 38.52
N ASP A 46 -37.79 3.61 37.95
CA ASP A 46 -36.92 2.68 37.29
C ASP A 46 -36.11 3.44 36.18
N GLU A 47 -34.90 3.92 36.51
CA GLU A 47 -33.94 4.32 35.51
C GLU A 47 -33.61 3.06 34.72
N LYS A 48 -34.28 2.93 33.59
CA LYS A 48 -33.92 1.98 32.54
C LYS A 48 -32.42 2.16 32.28
N PRO A 49 -31.58 1.10 32.32
CA PRO A 49 -30.19 1.27 31.96
C PRO A 49 -30.15 1.98 30.59
N GLU A 50 -29.47 3.11 30.49
CA GLU A 50 -29.19 3.75 29.23
C GLU A 50 -28.43 2.71 28.39
N GLU A 51 -29.10 2.21 27.35
CA GLU A 51 -28.42 1.45 26.33
C GLU A 51 -27.28 2.34 25.82
N PRO A 52 -26.05 1.82 25.67
CA PRO A 52 -24.93 2.62 25.17
C PRO A 52 -25.39 3.25 23.85
N GLU A 53 -25.38 4.59 23.76
CA GLU A 53 -25.73 5.30 22.53
C GLU A 53 -24.87 4.71 21.41
N GLU A 54 -25.50 3.92 20.52
CA GLU A 54 -24.84 3.41 19.33
C GLU A 54 -24.28 4.61 18.57
N ASN A 55 -22.96 4.65 18.39
CA ASN A 55 -22.33 5.71 17.61
C ASN A 55 -22.99 5.72 16.22
N PRO A 56 -23.74 6.77 15.86
CA PRO A 56 -24.51 6.74 14.60
C PRO A 56 -23.64 6.71 13.36
N VAL A 57 -22.31 6.87 13.51
CA VAL A 57 -21.33 6.87 12.43
C VAL A 57 -20.29 5.79 12.67
N GLU A 58 -20.31 4.79 11.82
CA GLU A 58 -19.28 3.76 11.71
C GLU A 58 -18.10 4.31 10.92
N LYS A 59 -16.87 4.12 11.41
CA LYS A 59 -15.64 4.62 10.78
C LYS A 59 -14.63 3.51 10.57
N HIS A 60 -14.08 3.45 9.37
CA HIS A 60 -13.09 2.47 8.97
C HIS A 60 -11.89 3.14 8.29
N LYS A 61 -10.73 2.50 8.37
CA LYS A 61 -9.50 2.97 7.74
C LYS A 61 -8.75 1.83 7.07
N LEU A 62 -8.15 2.16 5.92
CA LEU A 62 -7.12 1.35 5.26
C LEU A 62 -5.92 2.25 4.93
N SER A 63 -4.76 1.63 4.88
CA SER A 63 -3.55 2.23 4.31
C SER A 63 -3.18 1.51 3.02
N ILE A 64 -2.74 2.28 2.01
CA ILE A 64 -2.29 1.72 0.73
C ILE A 64 -0.89 2.22 0.39
N ILE A 65 -0.08 1.32 -0.20
CA ILE A 65 1.16 1.66 -0.89
C ILE A 65 1.10 1.17 -2.33
N MET A 66 1.47 2.03 -3.27
CA MET A 66 1.45 1.78 -4.70
C MET A 66 2.86 1.99 -5.25
N VAL A 67 3.38 0.96 -5.94
CA VAL A 67 4.69 1.04 -6.57
C VAL A 67 4.59 0.74 -8.07
N GLY A 68 5.69 0.96 -8.79
CA GLY A 68 5.74 0.87 -10.23
C GLY A 68 6.09 -0.52 -10.78
N ASP A 69 6.77 -0.48 -11.91
CA ASP A 69 6.98 -1.61 -12.78
C ASP A 69 8.00 -2.59 -12.22
N ALA A 70 7.61 -3.87 -12.13
CA ALA A 70 8.52 -5.00 -11.96
C ALA A 70 9.07 -5.39 -13.33
N LEU A 71 10.15 -4.69 -13.77
CA LEU A 71 10.75 -4.85 -15.09
C LEU A 71 12.03 -5.69 -15.01
N ILE A 72 11.87 -7.00 -15.10
CA ILE A 72 12.93 -7.98 -14.83
C ILE A 72 13.76 -8.28 -16.09
N HIS A 73 14.82 -7.53 -16.27
CA HIS A 73 15.79 -7.75 -17.34
C HIS A 73 16.71 -8.96 -17.08
N GLU A 74 17.42 -9.43 -18.10
CA GLU A 74 18.36 -10.56 -18.03
C GLU A 74 19.38 -10.37 -16.90
N GLY A 75 19.98 -9.20 -16.78
CA GLY A 75 20.97 -8.94 -15.74
C GLY A 75 20.43 -9.16 -14.32
N ILE A 76 19.13 -8.90 -14.10
CA ILE A 76 18.47 -9.10 -12.80
C ILE A 76 18.33 -10.60 -12.54
N TYR A 77 17.62 -11.36 -13.39
CA TYR A 77 17.41 -12.79 -13.13
C TYR A 77 18.72 -13.60 -13.16
N ALA A 78 19.67 -13.26 -14.04
CA ALA A 78 20.98 -13.91 -14.05
C ALA A 78 21.74 -13.71 -12.74
N SER A 79 21.65 -12.51 -12.11
CA SER A 79 22.28 -12.21 -10.83
C SER A 79 21.62 -12.91 -9.63
N ARG A 80 20.43 -13.46 -9.82
CA ARG A 80 19.61 -14.08 -8.75
C ARG A 80 19.49 -15.59 -8.89
N LYS A 81 20.23 -16.20 -9.81
CA LYS A 81 20.26 -17.65 -9.99
C LYS A 81 20.88 -18.35 -8.77
N VAL A 82 20.20 -19.36 -8.27
CA VAL A 82 20.64 -20.23 -7.16
C VAL A 82 20.49 -21.69 -7.56
N ALA A 83 20.94 -22.64 -6.72
CA ALA A 83 20.70 -24.04 -6.95
C ALA A 83 19.19 -24.34 -6.96
N GLY A 84 18.68 -24.83 -8.09
CA GLY A 84 17.26 -25.22 -8.24
C GLY A 84 16.29 -24.11 -8.65
N GLY A 85 16.76 -22.87 -8.93
CA GLY A 85 15.86 -21.78 -9.37
C GLY A 85 16.45 -20.40 -9.20
N TYR A 86 15.67 -19.49 -8.66
CA TYR A 86 16.04 -18.09 -8.46
C TYR A 86 15.66 -17.60 -7.08
N ASP A 87 16.41 -16.65 -6.50
CA ASP A 87 16.08 -15.95 -5.27
C ASP A 87 16.19 -14.44 -5.45
N PHE A 88 15.03 -13.78 -5.58
CA PHE A 88 14.93 -12.32 -5.74
C PHE A 88 14.80 -11.57 -4.42
N LYS A 89 14.54 -12.23 -3.29
CA LYS A 89 14.33 -11.59 -1.99
C LYS A 89 15.47 -10.65 -1.56
N PRO A 90 16.76 -10.96 -1.81
CA PRO A 90 17.85 -10.07 -1.46
C PRO A 90 17.79 -8.68 -2.13
N LEU A 91 17.09 -8.55 -3.29
CA LEU A 91 16.92 -7.26 -3.96
C LEU A 91 16.11 -6.26 -3.14
N PHE A 92 15.25 -6.73 -2.24
CA PHE A 92 14.19 -5.95 -1.64
C PHE A 92 14.32 -5.80 -0.12
N THR A 93 15.45 -6.21 0.47
CA THR A 93 15.66 -6.17 1.93
C THR A 93 15.48 -4.79 2.53
N GLU A 94 15.82 -3.73 1.79
CA GLU A 94 15.76 -2.35 2.25
C GLU A 94 14.33 -1.74 2.17
N VAL A 95 13.50 -2.23 1.25
CA VAL A 95 12.14 -1.71 1.03
C VAL A 95 11.06 -2.59 1.67
N LYS A 96 11.33 -3.88 1.88
CA LYS A 96 10.37 -4.82 2.49
C LYS A 96 9.77 -4.31 3.81
N PRO A 97 10.54 -3.78 4.78
CA PRO A 97 9.99 -3.29 6.04
C PRO A 97 9.03 -2.11 5.86
N ILE A 98 9.16 -1.37 4.75
CA ILE A 98 8.27 -0.25 4.43
C ILE A 98 6.96 -0.79 3.88
N ILE A 99 7.01 -1.70 2.90
CA ILE A 99 5.84 -2.28 2.25
C ILE A 99 4.93 -2.98 3.27
N GLN A 100 5.51 -3.73 4.21
CA GLN A 100 4.79 -4.51 5.22
C GLN A 100 3.99 -3.68 6.24
N GLN A 101 4.11 -2.35 6.22
CA GLN A 101 3.36 -1.46 7.12
C GLN A 101 1.96 -1.13 6.58
N TYR A 102 1.65 -1.51 5.34
CA TYR A 102 0.41 -1.12 4.67
C TYR A 102 -0.58 -2.28 4.55
N ASP A 103 -1.86 -1.97 4.63
CA ASP A 103 -2.95 -2.93 4.48
C ASP A 103 -3.06 -3.45 3.04
N LEU A 104 -2.97 -2.53 2.08
CA LEU A 104 -3.00 -2.78 0.66
C LEU A 104 -1.66 -2.39 0.04
N ALA A 105 -1.09 -3.28 -0.76
CA ALA A 105 0.17 -3.04 -1.44
C ALA A 105 0.06 -3.47 -2.91
N PHE A 106 0.17 -2.48 -3.81
CA PHE A 106 0.00 -2.61 -5.25
C PHE A 106 1.32 -2.53 -6.00
N TYR A 107 1.48 -3.34 -7.06
CA TYR A 107 2.52 -3.18 -8.08
C TYR A 107 2.04 -3.62 -9.48
N ASN A 108 2.74 -3.18 -10.53
CA ASN A 108 2.56 -3.66 -11.90
C ASN A 108 3.56 -4.77 -12.21
N GLN A 109 3.08 -6.00 -12.51
CA GLN A 109 3.92 -7.10 -12.98
C GLN A 109 4.14 -6.94 -14.48
N GLU A 110 5.11 -6.14 -14.88
CA GLU A 110 5.28 -5.80 -16.30
C GLU A 110 5.89 -6.93 -17.12
N THR A 111 6.96 -7.56 -16.62
CA THR A 111 7.52 -8.73 -17.31
C THR A 111 6.74 -9.98 -16.97
N ILE A 112 6.04 -10.55 -17.95
CA ILE A 112 5.14 -11.69 -17.73
C ILE A 112 5.82 -12.85 -16.99
N LEU A 113 5.13 -13.46 -16.03
CA LEU A 113 5.57 -14.66 -15.31
C LEU A 113 5.17 -15.93 -16.08
N GLY A 114 5.81 -16.17 -17.23
CA GLY A 114 5.53 -17.38 -18.01
C GLY A 114 6.27 -18.63 -17.53
N GLY A 115 7.18 -18.46 -16.55
CA GLY A 115 7.93 -19.56 -15.94
C GLY A 115 9.22 -19.91 -16.67
N SER A 116 10.12 -20.61 -15.97
CA SER A 116 11.42 -21.03 -16.52
C SER A 116 11.30 -22.16 -17.55
N GLU A 117 10.22 -22.92 -17.51
CA GLU A 117 9.96 -24.08 -18.38
C GLU A 117 9.78 -23.74 -19.86
N ILE A 118 9.33 -22.50 -20.17
CA ILE A 118 9.24 -22.03 -21.55
C ILE A 118 10.46 -21.19 -21.99
N GLY A 119 11.49 -21.15 -21.15
CA GLY A 119 12.72 -20.38 -21.35
C GLY A 119 12.56 -18.91 -21.00
N LEU A 120 13.44 -18.39 -20.14
CA LEU A 120 13.47 -16.97 -19.78
C LEU A 120 13.95 -16.13 -20.97
N SER A 121 13.48 -14.90 -21.03
CA SER A 121 13.89 -13.94 -22.05
C SER A 121 13.81 -12.49 -21.52
N HIS A 122 14.53 -11.60 -22.21
CA HIS A 122 14.57 -10.17 -21.89
C HIS A 122 14.11 -9.33 -23.09
N TYR A 123 14.36 -8.01 -23.01
CA TYR A 123 14.01 -7.08 -24.08
C TYR A 123 14.41 -7.61 -25.47
N PRO A 124 13.53 -7.48 -26.52
CA PRO A 124 12.25 -6.76 -26.49
C PRO A 124 11.03 -7.62 -26.07
N ARG A 125 11.19 -8.91 -25.79
CA ARG A 125 10.10 -9.83 -25.42
C ARG A 125 10.47 -10.56 -24.14
N PHE A 126 9.86 -10.13 -23.04
CA PHE A 126 10.17 -10.62 -21.70
C PHE A 126 9.49 -11.95 -21.38
N ASN A 127 10.18 -12.73 -20.55
CA ASN A 127 9.60 -13.82 -19.77
C ASN A 127 10.41 -13.99 -18.49
N SER A 128 9.73 -13.95 -17.36
CA SER A 128 10.32 -14.03 -16.03
C SER A 128 9.93 -15.33 -15.31
N PRO A 129 10.77 -15.81 -14.37
CA PRO A 129 10.44 -16.95 -13.53
C PRO A 129 9.42 -16.56 -12.46
N TYR A 130 8.66 -17.54 -11.94
CA TYR A 130 7.63 -17.34 -10.93
C TYR A 130 8.16 -16.79 -9.60
N GLU A 131 9.42 -17.07 -9.28
CA GLU A 131 10.08 -16.60 -8.04
C GLU A 131 10.15 -15.06 -7.95
N VAL A 132 9.97 -14.33 -9.06
CA VAL A 132 9.76 -12.88 -9.02
C VAL A 132 8.48 -12.57 -8.26
N GLY A 133 7.37 -13.16 -8.66
CA GLY A 133 6.09 -13.01 -7.96
C GLY A 133 6.17 -13.44 -6.49
N ASP A 134 6.82 -14.58 -6.21
CA ASP A 134 7.00 -15.05 -4.83
C ASP A 134 7.80 -14.06 -3.97
N ALA A 135 8.80 -13.36 -4.55
CA ALA A 135 9.56 -12.33 -3.83
C ALA A 135 8.72 -11.08 -3.56
N PHE A 136 7.84 -10.67 -4.48
CA PHE A 136 6.91 -9.57 -4.26
C PHE A 136 5.87 -9.92 -3.19
N LEU A 137 5.34 -11.13 -3.21
CA LEU A 137 4.42 -11.62 -2.16
C LEU A 137 5.11 -11.68 -0.78
N ASP A 138 6.37 -12.08 -0.73
CA ASP A 138 7.18 -12.09 0.51
C ASP A 138 7.40 -10.67 1.09
N MET A 139 7.38 -9.64 0.25
CA MET A 139 7.39 -8.24 0.69
C MET A 139 6.04 -7.77 1.27
N GLY A 140 4.94 -8.46 0.99
CA GLY A 140 3.60 -8.10 1.45
C GLY A 140 2.67 -7.55 0.36
N PHE A 141 3.10 -7.54 -0.92
CA PHE A 141 2.22 -7.14 -2.02
C PHE A 141 1.04 -8.10 -2.14
N ASN A 142 -0.15 -7.53 -2.29
CA ASN A 142 -1.41 -8.26 -2.32
C ASN A 142 -2.37 -7.78 -3.42
N ILE A 143 -1.96 -6.81 -4.23
CA ILE A 143 -2.69 -6.32 -5.41
C ILE A 143 -1.72 -6.20 -6.59
N VAL A 144 -2.07 -6.83 -7.72
CA VAL A 144 -1.17 -6.95 -8.89
C VAL A 144 -1.90 -6.59 -10.18
N SER A 145 -1.34 -5.64 -10.96
CA SER A 145 -1.77 -5.39 -12.33
C SER A 145 -1.06 -6.36 -13.29
N LEU A 146 -1.82 -6.99 -14.19
CA LEU A 146 -1.33 -7.87 -15.26
C LEU A 146 -1.57 -7.31 -16.65
N ALA A 147 -2.22 -6.13 -16.78
CA ALA A 147 -2.46 -5.48 -18.06
C ALA A 147 -1.34 -4.49 -18.36
N ASN A 148 -0.46 -4.84 -19.30
CA ASN A 148 0.63 -4.00 -19.77
C ASN A 148 1.05 -4.38 -21.18
N ASN A 149 1.99 -3.63 -21.76
CA ASN A 149 2.49 -3.85 -23.12
C ASN A 149 3.26 -5.17 -23.30
N HIS A 150 3.75 -5.79 -22.21
CA HIS A 150 4.51 -7.03 -22.19
C HIS A 150 3.69 -8.29 -21.81
N THR A 151 2.40 -8.14 -21.55
CA THR A 151 1.51 -9.28 -21.23
C THR A 151 1.52 -10.35 -22.31
N LEU A 152 1.63 -9.97 -23.58
CA LEU A 152 1.55 -10.89 -24.72
C LEU A 152 2.90 -11.34 -25.30
N ASP A 153 4.02 -10.93 -24.74
CA ASP A 153 5.38 -11.08 -25.28
C ASP A 153 5.75 -12.51 -25.70
N ARG A 154 5.28 -13.51 -24.98
CA ARG A 154 5.57 -14.93 -25.22
C ARG A 154 4.32 -15.74 -25.59
N GLY A 155 3.27 -15.03 -26.03
CA GLY A 155 2.04 -15.60 -26.57
C GLY A 155 1.22 -16.37 -25.53
N ARG A 156 0.29 -17.19 -26.05
CA ARG A 156 -0.73 -17.89 -25.26
C ARG A 156 -0.14 -18.71 -24.09
N GLN A 157 0.95 -19.42 -24.31
CA GLN A 157 1.53 -20.28 -23.28
C GLN A 157 1.99 -19.48 -22.07
N ALA A 158 2.68 -18.35 -22.26
CA ALA A 158 3.12 -17.50 -21.15
C ALA A 158 1.94 -16.88 -20.41
N VAL A 159 0.91 -16.42 -21.14
CA VAL A 159 -0.33 -15.89 -20.53
C VAL A 159 -1.04 -16.96 -19.70
N THR A 160 -1.13 -18.20 -20.22
CA THR A 160 -1.73 -19.32 -19.49
C THR A 160 -0.93 -19.63 -18.22
N ASN A 161 0.38 -19.72 -18.32
CA ASN A 161 1.25 -19.99 -17.17
C ASN A 161 1.14 -18.90 -16.10
N SER A 162 1.19 -17.63 -16.53
CA SER A 162 1.07 -16.48 -15.63
C SER A 162 -0.28 -16.46 -14.90
N ASN A 163 -1.39 -16.62 -15.62
CA ASN A 163 -2.71 -16.64 -14.98
C ASN A 163 -2.87 -17.84 -14.04
N ASN A 164 -2.40 -19.04 -14.40
CA ASN A 164 -2.40 -20.20 -13.51
C ASN A 164 -1.59 -19.95 -12.23
N TYR A 165 -0.42 -19.29 -12.35
CA TYR A 165 0.37 -18.90 -11.18
C TYR A 165 -0.40 -17.96 -10.26
N TRP A 166 -1.02 -16.90 -10.80
CA TRP A 166 -1.77 -15.92 -10.02
C TRP A 166 -3.08 -16.48 -9.45
N ASN A 167 -3.82 -17.28 -10.22
CA ASN A 167 -5.04 -17.97 -9.76
C ASN A 167 -4.75 -18.92 -8.58
N GLY A 168 -3.53 -19.45 -8.49
CA GLY A 168 -3.06 -20.24 -7.34
C GLY A 168 -2.77 -19.42 -6.07
N LYS A 169 -2.82 -18.08 -6.10
CA LYS A 169 -2.48 -17.18 -4.98
C LYS A 169 -3.75 -16.59 -4.33
N ALA A 170 -4.48 -17.36 -3.54
CA ALA A 170 -5.80 -17.00 -2.99
C ALA A 170 -5.86 -15.63 -2.25
N ASN A 171 -4.75 -15.19 -1.64
CA ASN A 171 -4.69 -13.92 -0.90
C ASN A 171 -4.26 -12.72 -1.75
N VAL A 172 -4.11 -12.89 -3.07
CA VAL A 172 -3.65 -11.85 -4.00
C VAL A 172 -4.80 -11.48 -4.93
N MET A 173 -5.16 -10.20 -4.96
CA MET A 173 -6.04 -9.65 -5.99
C MET A 173 -5.20 -9.38 -7.24
N HIS A 174 -5.60 -9.90 -8.38
CA HIS A 174 -4.97 -9.58 -9.65
C HIS A 174 -6.04 -9.30 -10.71
N ASN A 175 -5.70 -8.47 -11.69
CA ASN A 175 -6.62 -8.09 -12.76
C ASN A 175 -5.84 -7.67 -14.02
N GLY A 176 -6.50 -7.70 -15.16
CA GLY A 176 -5.98 -7.22 -16.44
C GLY A 176 -5.58 -8.30 -17.44
N SER A 177 -5.59 -9.57 -17.02
CA SER A 177 -5.43 -10.76 -17.88
C SER A 177 -6.24 -11.89 -17.30
N ALA A 178 -6.87 -12.72 -18.13
CA ALA A 178 -7.69 -13.84 -17.73
C ALA A 178 -7.60 -14.98 -18.77
N LEU A 179 -7.97 -16.20 -18.37
CA LEU A 179 -8.00 -17.36 -19.27
C LEU A 179 -9.33 -17.54 -19.97
N THR A 180 -10.41 -17.08 -19.37
CA THR A 180 -11.77 -17.24 -19.90
C THR A 180 -12.58 -15.94 -19.77
N ALA A 181 -13.70 -15.87 -20.49
CA ALA A 181 -14.64 -14.76 -20.39
C ALA A 181 -15.29 -14.68 -19.00
N GLU A 182 -15.53 -15.82 -18.36
CA GLU A 182 -16.05 -15.88 -17.00
C GLU A 182 -15.07 -15.29 -15.99
N GLU A 183 -13.77 -15.65 -16.09
CA GLU A 183 -12.73 -15.05 -15.24
C GLU A 183 -12.65 -13.55 -15.46
N LYS A 184 -12.62 -13.09 -16.72
CA LYS A 184 -12.55 -11.67 -17.05
C LYS A 184 -13.73 -10.88 -16.49
N SER A 185 -14.94 -11.42 -16.57
CA SER A 185 -16.16 -10.77 -16.08
C SER A 185 -16.34 -10.87 -14.56
N SER A 186 -15.63 -11.79 -13.91
CA SER A 186 -15.68 -12.00 -12.47
C SER A 186 -14.71 -11.06 -11.76
N ILE A 187 -15.18 -9.83 -11.47
CA ILE A 187 -14.36 -8.85 -10.77
C ILE A 187 -14.18 -9.31 -9.32
N ASP A 188 -12.92 -9.46 -8.88
CA ASP A 188 -12.56 -9.81 -7.50
C ASP A 188 -12.91 -8.66 -6.56
N ILE A 189 -13.87 -8.88 -5.67
CA ILE A 189 -14.27 -7.94 -4.63
C ILE A 189 -13.82 -8.50 -3.29
N ARG A 190 -13.00 -7.74 -2.59
CA ARG A 190 -12.49 -8.10 -1.26
C ARG A 190 -12.91 -7.10 -0.21
N GLU A 191 -12.80 -7.52 1.04
CA GLU A 191 -13.06 -6.66 2.18
C GLU A 191 -11.88 -6.71 3.16
N LYS A 192 -11.46 -5.56 3.65
CA LYS A 192 -10.46 -5.44 4.71
C LYS A 192 -10.81 -4.27 5.61
N ASN A 193 -10.72 -4.45 6.91
CA ASN A 193 -11.07 -3.44 7.92
C ASN A 193 -12.47 -2.82 7.69
N GLY A 194 -13.46 -3.61 7.20
CA GLY A 194 -14.83 -3.14 6.95
C GLY A 194 -15.00 -2.30 5.68
N ILE A 195 -13.98 -2.20 4.81
CA ILE A 195 -14.03 -1.49 3.53
C ILE A 195 -13.98 -2.51 2.39
N LYS A 196 -15.00 -2.52 1.55
CA LYS A 196 -15.04 -3.35 0.33
C LYS A 196 -14.29 -2.65 -0.79
N TYR A 197 -13.41 -3.37 -1.46
CA TYR A 197 -12.59 -2.82 -2.52
C TYR A 197 -12.45 -3.75 -3.72
N ALA A 198 -12.19 -3.16 -4.88
CA ALA A 198 -11.83 -3.84 -6.11
C ALA A 198 -10.79 -3.04 -6.88
N MET A 199 -10.06 -3.72 -7.78
CA MET A 199 -9.15 -3.11 -8.74
C MET A 199 -9.45 -3.64 -10.14
N LEU A 200 -9.47 -2.72 -11.11
CA LEU A 200 -9.47 -3.00 -12.54
C LEU A 200 -8.12 -2.60 -13.13
N SER A 201 -7.67 -3.27 -14.19
CA SER A 201 -6.38 -2.97 -14.82
C SER A 201 -6.50 -2.97 -16.33
N TYR A 202 -5.91 -1.97 -16.98
CA TYR A 202 -5.96 -1.80 -18.43
C TYR A 202 -4.60 -1.35 -18.98
N THR A 203 -4.35 -1.68 -20.24
CA THR A 203 -3.23 -1.14 -21.02
C THR A 203 -3.73 -0.43 -22.28
N THR A 204 -3.05 0.65 -22.68
CA THR A 204 -3.34 1.35 -23.94
C THR A 204 -2.55 0.77 -25.11
N THR A 205 -1.58 -0.09 -24.86
CA THR A 205 -0.70 -0.68 -25.88
C THR A 205 -0.32 -2.12 -25.57
N THR A 206 -0.06 -2.91 -26.60
CA THR A 206 0.42 -4.31 -26.55
C THR A 206 1.68 -4.49 -27.40
N ASN A 207 2.47 -3.41 -27.60
CA ASN A 207 3.65 -3.41 -28.49
C ASN A 207 3.35 -3.91 -29.91
N GLY A 208 2.12 -3.65 -30.40
CA GLY A 208 1.68 -4.09 -31.70
C GLY A 208 1.37 -5.59 -31.82
N ILE A 209 1.36 -6.33 -30.70
CA ILE A 209 0.94 -7.73 -30.68
C ILE A 209 -0.59 -7.78 -30.59
N THR A 210 -1.24 -8.37 -31.56
CA THR A 210 -2.69 -8.55 -31.55
C THR A 210 -3.09 -9.55 -30.48
N PRO A 211 -4.01 -9.20 -29.55
CA PRO A 211 -4.59 -10.16 -28.62
C PRO A 211 -5.21 -11.35 -29.36
N TYR A 212 -4.94 -12.55 -28.91
CA TYR A 212 -5.45 -13.77 -29.54
C TYR A 212 -6.88 -14.12 -29.13
N ASP A 213 -7.39 -13.49 -28.08
CA ASP A 213 -8.79 -13.45 -27.64
C ASP A 213 -9.03 -12.21 -26.76
N GLU A 214 -10.27 -11.93 -26.42
CA GLU A 214 -10.66 -10.73 -25.66
C GLU A 214 -10.26 -10.77 -24.17
N ASN A 215 -9.83 -11.94 -23.67
CA ASN A 215 -9.57 -12.16 -22.25
C ASN A 215 -8.09 -12.02 -21.89
N CYS A 216 -7.22 -12.35 -22.85
CA CYS A 216 -5.78 -12.50 -22.59
C CYS A 216 -5.07 -11.23 -22.09
N VAL A 217 -5.63 -10.06 -22.38
CA VAL A 217 -5.20 -8.77 -21.83
C VAL A 217 -6.32 -7.74 -21.93
N SER A 218 -6.51 -6.96 -20.88
CA SER A 218 -7.51 -5.87 -20.85
C SER A 218 -6.94 -4.64 -21.56
N VAL A 219 -7.24 -4.50 -22.86
CA VAL A 219 -6.93 -3.29 -23.63
C VAL A 219 -7.98 -2.22 -23.32
N TYR A 220 -7.51 -0.99 -23.01
CA TYR A 220 -8.38 0.12 -22.71
C TYR A 220 -9.29 0.47 -23.90
N SER A 221 -10.57 0.63 -23.60
CA SER A 221 -11.54 1.34 -24.43
C SER A 221 -12.53 2.07 -23.51
N ALA A 222 -12.99 3.25 -23.90
CA ALA A 222 -13.88 4.06 -23.08
C ALA A 222 -15.17 3.32 -22.71
N ASP A 223 -15.79 2.62 -23.67
CA ASP A 223 -17.02 1.85 -23.45
C ASP A 223 -16.77 0.61 -22.60
N GLY A 224 -15.66 -0.12 -22.82
CA GLY A 224 -15.31 -1.30 -22.06
C GLY A 224 -15.06 -0.97 -20.59
N VAL A 225 -14.22 0.02 -20.30
CA VAL A 225 -13.92 0.41 -18.92
C VAL A 225 -15.15 0.95 -18.20
N LYS A 226 -16.05 1.66 -18.91
CA LYS A 226 -17.31 2.12 -18.35
C LYS A 226 -18.19 0.95 -17.94
N ALA A 227 -18.38 -0.03 -18.82
CA ALA A 227 -19.17 -1.21 -18.51
C ALA A 227 -18.63 -1.99 -17.29
N ASP A 228 -17.31 -2.18 -17.22
CA ASP A 228 -16.66 -2.86 -16.09
C ASP A 228 -16.86 -2.07 -14.79
N ILE A 229 -16.66 -0.73 -14.81
CA ILE A 229 -16.88 0.13 -13.64
C ILE A 229 -18.35 0.09 -13.20
N GLU A 230 -19.30 0.26 -14.11
CA GLU A 230 -20.73 0.19 -13.80
C GLU A 230 -21.13 -1.16 -13.19
N SER A 231 -20.48 -2.24 -13.60
CA SER A 231 -20.75 -3.58 -13.06
C SER A 231 -20.34 -3.75 -11.59
N VAL A 232 -19.35 -2.96 -11.10
CA VAL A 232 -18.74 -3.14 -9.77
C VAL A 232 -18.91 -1.95 -8.84
N ARG A 233 -19.11 -0.72 -9.37
CA ARG A 233 -19.07 0.52 -8.58
C ARG A 233 -19.96 0.51 -7.34
N ASP A 234 -21.19 0.06 -7.47
CA ASP A 234 -22.18 0.03 -6.38
C ASP A 234 -21.94 -1.12 -5.37
N LYS A 235 -21.06 -2.06 -5.70
CA LYS A 235 -20.73 -3.22 -4.86
C LYS A 235 -19.55 -2.99 -3.93
N VAL A 236 -18.77 -1.93 -4.16
CA VAL A 236 -17.56 -1.63 -3.41
C VAL A 236 -17.59 -0.22 -2.82
N ASP A 237 -16.80 0.01 -1.78
CA ASP A 237 -16.59 1.32 -1.19
C ASP A 237 -15.40 2.01 -1.88
N LEU A 238 -14.28 1.28 -2.08
CA LEU A 238 -13.07 1.74 -2.76
C LEU A 238 -12.92 1.04 -4.12
N LEU A 239 -12.91 1.82 -5.21
CA LEU A 239 -12.60 1.35 -6.55
C LEU A 239 -11.27 1.95 -7.02
N MET A 240 -10.34 1.08 -7.42
CA MET A 240 -9.04 1.43 -7.96
C MET A 240 -8.94 1.02 -9.43
N VAL A 241 -8.23 1.80 -10.23
CA VAL A 241 -7.93 1.46 -11.63
C VAL A 241 -6.43 1.61 -11.87
N ALA A 242 -5.78 0.53 -12.32
CA ALA A 242 -4.42 0.56 -12.80
C ALA A 242 -4.41 0.81 -14.32
N MET A 243 -3.62 1.80 -14.76
CA MET A 243 -3.50 2.18 -16.16
C MET A 243 -2.05 2.09 -16.63
N HIS A 244 -1.80 1.23 -17.61
CA HIS A 244 -0.52 1.15 -18.29
C HIS A 244 -0.58 1.97 -19.59
N TRP A 245 -0.07 3.21 -19.54
CA TRP A 245 -0.35 4.27 -20.51
C TRP A 245 0.80 5.27 -20.71
N GLY A 246 0.59 6.24 -21.60
CA GLY A 246 1.53 7.32 -21.83
C GLY A 246 2.63 6.94 -22.84
N ALA A 247 3.80 7.54 -22.69
CA ALA A 247 4.95 7.24 -23.54
C ALA A 247 6.19 6.98 -22.70
N GLU A 248 6.99 5.99 -23.12
CA GLU A 248 8.24 5.68 -22.46
C GLU A 248 9.16 6.90 -22.35
N TYR A 249 9.72 7.08 -21.16
CA TYR A 249 10.77 8.06 -20.81
C TYR A 249 10.32 9.55 -20.84
N GLU A 250 9.04 9.82 -21.02
CA GLU A 250 8.48 11.17 -20.86
C GLU A 250 8.11 11.43 -19.40
N THR A 251 8.53 12.55 -18.85
CA THR A 251 8.32 12.91 -17.44
C THR A 251 7.13 13.81 -17.21
N GLY A 252 6.48 14.24 -18.27
CA GLY A 252 5.29 15.10 -18.27
C GLY A 252 4.04 14.33 -18.66
N VAL A 253 2.93 14.67 -18.05
CA VAL A 253 1.63 14.05 -18.34
C VAL A 253 1.14 14.43 -19.74
N ARG A 254 0.85 13.42 -20.56
CA ARG A 254 0.28 13.61 -21.89
C ARG A 254 -1.21 13.98 -21.83
N PRO A 255 -1.72 14.76 -22.81
CA PRO A 255 -3.14 15.09 -22.87
C PRO A 255 -4.06 13.86 -22.83
N GLU A 256 -3.67 12.76 -23.48
CA GLU A 256 -4.44 11.52 -23.53
C GLU A 256 -4.53 10.85 -22.15
N GLN A 257 -3.43 10.85 -21.38
CA GLN A 257 -3.44 10.34 -20.01
C GLN A 257 -4.41 11.16 -19.14
N ARG A 258 -4.36 12.50 -19.25
CA ARG A 258 -5.26 13.39 -18.50
C ARG A 258 -6.72 13.18 -18.88
N GLN A 259 -7.05 13.07 -20.18
CA GLN A 259 -8.41 12.81 -20.65
C GLN A 259 -8.97 11.48 -20.10
N ILE A 260 -8.15 10.43 -20.13
CA ILE A 260 -8.54 9.14 -19.55
C ILE A 260 -8.74 9.26 -18.03
N ALA A 261 -7.83 9.95 -17.32
CA ALA A 261 -7.95 10.17 -15.87
C ALA A 261 -9.23 10.94 -15.50
N GLU A 262 -9.54 12.02 -16.22
CA GLU A 262 -10.77 12.80 -16.03
C GLU A 262 -12.02 11.94 -16.29
N TYR A 263 -11.99 11.12 -17.33
CA TYR A 263 -13.09 10.20 -17.64
C TYR A 263 -13.32 9.17 -16.53
N LEU A 264 -12.25 8.51 -16.05
CA LEU A 264 -12.32 7.53 -14.96
C LEU A 264 -12.78 8.15 -13.64
N ALA A 265 -12.28 9.36 -13.32
CA ALA A 265 -12.72 10.12 -12.16
C ALA A 265 -14.23 10.45 -12.24
N GLY A 266 -14.71 10.84 -13.43
CA GLY A 266 -16.15 11.05 -13.69
C GLY A 266 -17.01 9.81 -13.52
N LEU A 267 -16.45 8.62 -13.65
CA LEU A 267 -17.12 7.33 -13.39
C LEU A 267 -17.04 6.89 -11.91
N GLY A 268 -16.45 7.69 -11.02
CA GLY A 268 -16.40 7.43 -9.58
C GLY A 268 -15.27 6.51 -9.14
N VAL A 269 -14.17 6.41 -9.90
CA VAL A 269 -12.94 5.76 -9.47
C VAL A 269 -12.31 6.59 -8.34
N ASN A 270 -11.78 5.93 -7.30
CA ASN A 270 -11.20 6.61 -6.14
C ASN A 270 -9.69 6.81 -6.28
N ILE A 271 -8.98 5.83 -6.89
CA ILE A 271 -7.53 5.90 -7.11
C ILE A 271 -7.22 5.41 -8.52
N ILE A 272 -6.41 6.18 -9.26
CA ILE A 272 -5.86 5.78 -10.57
C ILE A 272 -4.34 5.64 -10.42
N ILE A 273 -3.80 4.48 -10.81
CA ILE A 273 -2.39 4.13 -10.64
C ILE A 273 -1.78 3.90 -12.01
N GLY A 274 -0.95 4.85 -12.46
CA GLY A 274 -0.31 4.81 -13.76
C GLY A 274 1.05 4.13 -13.76
N SER A 275 1.37 3.46 -14.89
CA SER A 275 2.64 2.79 -15.21
C SER A 275 2.93 2.89 -16.70
N HIS A 276 4.05 2.35 -17.18
CA HIS A 276 4.54 2.36 -18.57
C HIS A 276 5.62 3.40 -18.90
N PRO A 277 5.57 4.68 -18.46
CA PRO A 277 6.62 5.63 -18.85
C PRO A 277 8.02 5.26 -18.34
N HIS A 278 8.15 4.31 -17.40
CA HIS A 278 9.42 3.90 -16.77
C HIS A 278 10.16 5.03 -16.05
N VAL A 279 9.53 6.17 -15.91
CA VAL A 279 9.97 7.35 -15.16
C VAL A 279 8.82 7.88 -14.35
N ILE A 280 9.11 8.59 -13.25
CA ILE A 280 8.09 9.17 -12.39
C ILE A 280 7.43 10.34 -13.10
N GLU A 281 6.09 10.32 -13.22
CA GLU A 281 5.28 11.45 -13.60
C GLU A 281 4.58 12.06 -12.38
N PRO A 282 4.04 13.29 -12.46
CA PRO A 282 3.31 13.92 -11.36
C PRO A 282 2.11 13.13 -10.86
N ALA A 283 1.58 13.58 -9.72
CA ALA A 283 0.28 13.16 -9.21
C ALA A 283 -0.59 14.37 -8.91
N GLU A 284 -1.93 14.17 -8.92
CA GLU A 284 -2.89 15.21 -8.57
C GLU A 284 -4.20 14.60 -8.06
N TYR A 285 -5.07 15.44 -7.53
CA TYR A 285 -6.48 15.10 -7.37
C TYR A 285 -7.30 15.64 -8.52
N ILE A 286 -8.12 14.81 -9.14
CA ILE A 286 -9.19 15.19 -10.05
C ILE A 286 -10.51 15.00 -9.29
N GLY A 287 -11.08 16.09 -8.76
CA GLY A 287 -12.17 15.98 -7.79
C GLY A 287 -11.69 15.27 -6.51
N ASP A 288 -12.34 14.16 -6.16
CA ASP A 288 -11.98 13.32 -5.02
C ASP A 288 -11.08 12.11 -5.41
N THR A 289 -10.71 11.99 -6.68
CA THR A 289 -9.90 10.89 -7.22
C THR A 289 -8.42 11.22 -7.12
N LEU A 290 -7.65 10.40 -6.40
CA LEU A 290 -6.17 10.47 -6.45
C LEU A 290 -5.67 9.85 -7.74
N VAL A 291 -4.93 10.61 -8.55
CA VAL A 291 -4.30 10.16 -9.79
C VAL A 291 -2.78 10.21 -9.65
N VAL A 292 -2.13 9.08 -9.82
CA VAL A 292 -0.67 8.95 -9.94
C VAL A 292 -0.39 8.59 -11.39
N TYR A 293 0.13 9.53 -12.20
CA TYR A 293 0.25 9.31 -13.65
C TYR A 293 1.29 8.27 -14.04
N SER A 294 2.43 8.23 -13.34
CA SER A 294 3.40 7.15 -13.46
C SER A 294 4.20 6.96 -12.18
N THR A 295 4.23 5.72 -11.74
CA THR A 295 5.05 5.30 -10.59
C THR A 295 6.50 4.96 -10.97
N GLY A 296 6.86 4.99 -12.27
CA GLY A 296 8.18 4.60 -12.75
C GLY A 296 8.50 3.13 -12.48
N ASN A 297 9.77 2.77 -12.48
CA ASN A 297 10.21 1.41 -12.20
C ASN A 297 10.42 1.16 -10.71
N PHE A 298 9.78 0.16 -10.14
CA PHE A 298 10.11 -0.30 -8.80
C PHE A 298 11.44 -1.07 -8.79
N VAL A 299 11.66 -1.90 -9.81
CA VAL A 299 12.94 -2.58 -10.05
C VAL A 299 13.20 -2.69 -11.53
N SER A 300 14.41 -2.29 -11.97
CA SER A 300 14.77 -2.28 -13.39
C SER A 300 16.28 -2.41 -13.58
N ALA A 301 16.74 -2.85 -14.75
CA ALA A 301 18.13 -2.74 -15.18
C ALA A 301 18.31 -1.77 -16.35
N GLN A 302 17.40 -0.82 -16.53
CA GLN A 302 17.49 0.23 -17.54
C GLN A 302 18.74 1.12 -17.35
N PHE A 303 18.86 2.24 -18.05
CA PHE A 303 20.18 2.81 -18.34
C PHE A 303 20.61 3.94 -17.38
N ASN A 304 19.74 4.88 -17.05
CA ASN A 304 20.08 6.11 -16.36
C ASN A 304 19.33 6.24 -15.03
N ASP A 305 19.74 7.20 -14.20
CA ASP A 305 19.19 7.42 -12.85
C ASP A 305 17.69 7.74 -12.88
N GLU A 306 17.18 8.34 -13.96
CA GLU A 306 15.75 8.60 -14.13
C GLU A 306 14.95 7.30 -14.19
N GLN A 307 15.41 6.35 -15.03
CA GLN A 307 14.78 5.05 -15.25
C GLN A 307 15.06 4.03 -14.14
N LEU A 308 16.09 4.28 -13.31
CA LEU A 308 16.40 3.45 -12.14
C LEU A 308 15.70 3.97 -10.88
N SER A 309 15.07 5.14 -10.98
CA SER A 309 14.26 5.73 -9.90
C SER A 309 12.79 5.37 -10.07
N GLY A 310 12.15 5.02 -8.98
CA GLY A 310 10.72 4.71 -8.91
C GLY A 310 10.05 5.38 -7.72
N LEU A 311 8.73 5.28 -7.69
CA LEU A 311 7.86 5.87 -6.69
C LEU A 311 7.24 4.77 -5.82
N MET A 312 7.21 4.99 -4.53
CA MET A 312 6.26 4.39 -3.59
C MET A 312 5.28 5.48 -3.18
N MET A 313 4.07 5.50 -3.75
CA MET A 313 3.00 6.40 -3.35
C MET A 313 2.17 5.74 -2.27
N THR A 314 1.96 6.45 -1.16
CA THR A 314 1.11 5.98 -0.06
C THR A 314 -0.11 6.87 0.11
N ALA A 315 -1.19 6.33 0.65
CA ALA A 315 -2.37 7.11 1.04
C ALA A 315 -3.14 6.44 2.17
N GLU A 316 -3.93 7.22 2.89
CA GLU A 316 -4.92 6.74 3.86
C GLU A 316 -6.31 6.73 3.20
N ILE A 317 -7.04 5.65 3.33
CA ILE A 317 -8.44 5.55 2.93
C ILE A 317 -9.29 5.66 4.20
N ASN A 318 -10.12 6.70 4.29
CA ASN A 318 -11.06 6.89 5.38
C ASN A 318 -12.49 6.65 4.87
N PHE A 319 -13.22 5.79 5.55
CA PHE A 319 -14.60 5.44 5.22
C PHE A 319 -15.50 5.70 6.41
N GLU A 320 -16.62 6.37 6.18
CA GLU A 320 -17.65 6.65 7.16
C GLU A 320 -19.00 6.19 6.63
N LYS A 321 -19.78 5.52 7.48
CA LYS A 321 -21.15 5.11 7.18
C LYS A 321 -22.07 5.58 8.31
N ASN A 322 -23.06 6.37 7.97
CA ASN A 322 -24.10 6.75 8.90
C ASN A 322 -25.14 5.63 9.00
N ASN A 323 -25.22 4.96 10.14
CA ASN A 323 -26.08 3.80 10.35
C ASN A 323 -27.58 4.14 10.37
N LYS A 324 -27.95 5.41 10.64
CA LYS A 324 -29.35 5.87 10.60
C LYS A 324 -29.83 6.17 9.18
N THR A 325 -28.96 6.75 8.34
CA THR A 325 -29.33 7.19 6.98
C THR A 325 -28.83 6.28 5.88
N GLY A 326 -27.91 5.36 6.19
CA GLY A 326 -27.20 4.53 5.20
C GLY A 326 -26.18 5.30 4.34
N LYS A 327 -26.02 6.61 4.56
CA LYS A 327 -25.12 7.44 3.75
C LYS A 327 -23.68 7.04 4.01
N LYS A 328 -22.95 6.78 2.91
CA LYS A 328 -21.51 6.44 2.90
C LYS A 328 -20.70 7.62 2.40
N LYS A 329 -19.50 7.79 2.94
CA LYS A 329 -18.48 8.72 2.48
C LYS A 329 -17.14 8.03 2.53
N LEU A 330 -16.39 8.07 1.42
CA LEU A 330 -15.00 7.62 1.34
C LEU A 330 -14.14 8.81 0.92
N SER A 331 -12.96 8.94 1.53
CA SER A 331 -11.91 9.85 1.08
C SER A 331 -10.58 9.11 1.00
N VAL A 332 -9.75 9.53 0.05
CA VAL A 332 -8.36 9.13 -0.09
C VAL A 332 -7.53 10.34 0.34
N ASP A 333 -6.81 10.21 1.44
CA ASP A 333 -6.19 11.33 2.11
C ASP A 333 -4.68 11.13 2.29
N LYS A 334 -3.96 12.21 2.56
CA LYS A 334 -2.52 12.21 2.89
C LYS A 334 -1.67 11.42 1.88
N PRO A 335 -1.72 11.74 0.60
CA PRO A 335 -0.85 11.12 -0.38
C PRO A 335 0.59 11.54 -0.10
N VAL A 336 1.48 10.55 0.13
CA VAL A 336 2.90 10.79 0.39
C VAL A 336 3.74 10.01 -0.61
N ALA A 337 4.53 10.73 -1.40
CA ALA A 337 5.50 10.17 -2.33
C ALA A 337 6.81 9.86 -1.60
N ARG A 338 7.33 8.65 -1.76
CA ARG A 338 8.66 8.22 -1.34
C ARG A 338 9.36 7.63 -2.56
N PHE A 339 10.61 7.98 -2.81
CA PHE A 339 11.33 7.49 -3.98
C PHE A 339 12.17 6.27 -3.65
N VAL A 340 12.38 5.42 -4.67
CA VAL A 340 13.29 4.28 -4.63
C VAL A 340 14.29 4.34 -5.78
N TYR A 341 15.40 3.62 -5.63
CA TYR A 341 16.44 3.52 -6.64
C TYR A 341 16.98 2.09 -6.75
N THR A 342 17.14 1.58 -7.98
CA THR A 342 17.76 0.28 -8.22
C THR A 342 19.28 0.42 -8.40
N ASP A 343 20.06 -0.12 -7.47
CA ASP A 343 21.53 -0.08 -7.53
C ASP A 343 22.10 -1.12 -8.50
N LYS A 344 22.63 -0.68 -9.63
CA LYS A 344 23.32 -1.53 -10.60
C LYS A 344 24.77 -1.81 -10.24
N LYS A 345 25.38 -1.04 -9.31
CA LYS A 345 26.80 -1.11 -8.96
C LYS A 345 27.10 -2.17 -7.91
N ALA A 346 26.06 -2.68 -7.22
CA ALA A 346 26.23 -3.64 -6.12
C ALA A 346 27.06 -3.11 -4.96
N VAL A 347 26.86 -1.87 -4.56
CA VAL A 347 27.63 -1.22 -3.46
C VAL A 347 27.55 -2.02 -2.16
N SER A 348 26.39 -2.64 -1.88
CA SER A 348 26.19 -3.55 -0.72
C SER A 348 26.63 -4.99 -0.98
N GLY A 349 27.15 -5.31 -2.18
CA GLY A 349 27.39 -6.68 -2.63
C GLY A 349 26.17 -7.35 -3.30
N VAL A 350 25.00 -6.72 -3.29
CA VAL A 350 23.79 -7.19 -3.95
C VAL A 350 23.49 -6.32 -5.18
N LYS A 351 23.74 -6.84 -6.37
CA LYS A 351 23.45 -6.13 -7.63
C LYS A 351 21.95 -6.02 -7.85
N TYR A 352 21.48 -4.85 -8.30
CA TYR A 352 20.08 -4.49 -8.49
C TYR A 352 19.26 -4.42 -7.21
N GLN A 353 19.89 -4.21 -6.05
CA GLN A 353 19.17 -3.96 -4.81
C GLN A 353 18.38 -2.66 -4.92
N VAL A 354 17.13 -2.69 -4.43
CA VAL A 354 16.24 -1.53 -4.40
C VAL A 354 16.38 -0.83 -3.06
N TYR A 355 16.75 0.44 -3.10
CA TYR A 355 16.93 1.30 -1.93
C TYR A 355 15.85 2.38 -1.88
N PRO A 356 15.26 2.66 -0.74
CA PRO A 356 14.54 3.92 -0.55
C PRO A 356 15.57 5.07 -0.54
N TYR A 357 15.20 6.24 -1.07
CA TYR A 357 16.13 7.37 -1.26
C TYR A 357 16.81 7.83 0.04
N GLU A 358 16.13 7.74 1.17
CA GLU A 358 16.69 8.06 2.50
C GLU A 358 17.84 7.14 2.95
N LYS A 359 18.04 6.02 2.26
CA LYS A 359 19.19 5.11 2.48
C LYS A 359 20.26 5.21 1.41
N LEU A 360 20.09 6.10 0.42
CA LEU A 360 21.10 6.30 -0.60
C LEU A 360 22.35 7.00 -0.04
N THR A 361 23.49 6.63 -0.61
CA THR A 361 24.78 7.25 -0.37
C THR A 361 25.35 7.74 -1.68
N THR A 362 26.34 8.64 -1.62
CA THR A 362 27.06 9.10 -2.81
C THR A 362 27.81 7.98 -3.56
N GLN A 363 28.07 6.85 -2.91
CA GLN A 363 28.65 5.66 -3.57
C GLN A 363 27.60 4.96 -4.45
N ILE A 364 26.36 4.86 -3.98
CA ILE A 364 25.25 4.25 -4.74
C ILE A 364 24.86 5.20 -5.88
N MET A 365 24.53 6.44 -5.56
CA MET A 365 24.09 7.47 -6.51
C MET A 365 24.71 8.82 -6.13
N PRO A 366 25.73 9.32 -6.86
CA PRO A 366 26.48 10.52 -6.48
C PRO A 366 25.62 11.79 -6.33
N ASN A 367 24.58 11.92 -7.15
CA ASN A 367 23.71 13.10 -7.22
C ASN A 367 22.32 12.86 -6.61
N PHE A 368 22.14 11.86 -5.72
CA PHE A 368 20.83 11.46 -5.19
C PHE A 368 20.07 12.62 -4.52
N ALA A 369 20.77 13.51 -3.82
CA ALA A 369 20.12 14.65 -3.16
C ALA A 369 19.57 15.67 -4.17
N GLN A 370 20.29 15.93 -5.26
CA GLN A 370 19.80 16.78 -6.35
C GLN A 370 18.61 16.13 -7.04
N LYS A 371 18.72 14.82 -7.36
CA LYS A 371 17.63 14.07 -7.99
C LYS A 371 16.38 14.02 -7.10
N TYR A 372 16.54 13.90 -5.79
CA TYR A 372 15.42 13.99 -4.84
C TYR A 372 14.69 15.34 -4.96
N VAL A 373 15.41 16.45 -5.07
CA VAL A 373 14.80 17.78 -5.24
C VAL A 373 14.04 17.87 -6.55
N GLU A 374 14.60 17.37 -7.66
CA GLU A 374 13.96 17.33 -8.98
C GLU A 374 12.66 16.49 -8.95
N LEU A 375 12.73 15.28 -8.39
CA LEU A 375 11.57 14.38 -8.27
C LEU A 375 10.49 14.97 -7.34
N SER A 376 10.91 15.61 -6.24
CA SER A 376 9.98 16.27 -5.31
C SER A 376 9.23 17.43 -5.97
N ALA A 377 9.92 18.24 -6.76
CA ALA A 377 9.32 19.33 -7.50
C ALA A 377 8.36 18.80 -8.57
N ARG A 378 8.74 17.75 -9.30
CA ARG A 378 7.89 17.08 -10.29
C ARG A 378 6.62 16.54 -9.66
N MET A 379 6.75 15.82 -8.54
CA MET A 379 5.61 15.21 -7.85
C MET A 379 4.53 16.24 -7.47
N LYS A 380 4.95 17.44 -7.05
CA LYS A 380 4.08 18.55 -6.61
C LYS A 380 3.65 19.50 -7.73
N SER A 381 4.08 19.26 -8.97
CA SER A 381 3.91 20.23 -10.05
C SER A 381 2.45 20.44 -10.48
N LEU A 382 1.58 19.45 -10.29
CA LEU A 382 0.15 19.55 -10.62
C LEU A 382 -0.72 19.80 -9.38
N ASP A 383 -0.34 19.27 -8.21
CA ASP A 383 -1.10 19.47 -6.98
C ASP A 383 -0.16 19.55 -5.76
N SER A 384 -0.22 20.68 -5.06
CA SER A 384 0.58 20.92 -3.85
C SER A 384 0.14 20.08 -2.63
N LYS A 385 -1.01 19.42 -2.69
CA LYS A 385 -1.48 18.50 -1.65
C LYS A 385 -0.68 17.19 -1.62
N ILE A 386 0.05 16.87 -2.70
CA ILE A 386 0.93 15.70 -2.72
C ILE A 386 2.14 15.98 -1.84
N GLU A 387 2.24 15.26 -0.74
CA GLU A 387 3.40 15.34 0.13
C GLU A 387 4.57 14.48 -0.38
N VAL A 388 5.78 14.82 0.00
CA VAL A 388 6.98 14.02 -0.30
C VAL A 388 7.67 13.72 1.03
N ALA A 389 7.94 12.43 1.28
CA ALA A 389 8.65 11.98 2.47
C ALA A 389 10.05 12.62 2.51
N PRO A 390 10.50 13.13 3.66
CA PRO A 390 11.79 13.81 3.76
C PRO A 390 12.95 12.85 3.43
N LEU A 391 13.98 13.38 2.76
CA LEU A 391 15.19 12.62 2.42
C LEU A 391 15.96 12.14 3.65
N TYR A 392 15.92 12.93 4.72
CA TYR A 392 16.50 12.60 6.01
C TYR A 392 15.45 12.75 7.09
N GLU A 393 15.39 11.83 8.04
CA GLU A 393 14.56 12.03 9.23
C GLU A 393 15.02 13.31 9.92
N THR A 394 14.17 14.33 9.95
CA THR A 394 14.37 15.46 10.85
C THR A 394 14.32 14.89 12.26
N ALA A 395 15.44 14.92 12.98
CA ALA A 395 15.47 14.54 14.39
C ALA A 395 14.32 15.26 15.08
N ALA A 396 13.29 14.51 15.48
CA ALA A 396 12.18 15.05 16.23
C ALA A 396 12.82 15.71 17.48
N THR A 397 12.63 17.00 17.61
CA THR A 397 13.06 17.76 18.77
C THR A 397 12.39 17.16 20.00
N SER A 398 13.07 16.22 20.64
CA SER A 398 12.73 15.75 21.97
C SER A 398 13.05 16.88 22.97
N ASN A 399 12.19 17.90 22.98
CA ASN A 399 12.13 18.85 24.08
C ASN A 399 11.47 18.17 25.27
N SER A 400 12.21 17.28 25.93
CA SER A 400 11.94 16.99 27.33
C SER A 400 12.47 18.16 28.14
N SER A 401 11.57 19.04 28.52
CA SER A 401 11.79 20.06 29.55
C SER A 401 12.21 19.38 30.86
N THR A 402 13.50 19.31 31.12
CA THR A 402 14.02 19.14 32.47
C THR A 402 13.82 20.45 33.22
N SER A 403 12.72 20.58 33.92
CA SER A 403 12.57 21.62 34.94
C SER A 403 13.52 21.28 36.08
N SER A 404 14.66 21.94 36.14
CA SER A 404 15.48 22.04 37.33
C SER A 404 14.80 22.99 38.31
N THR A 405 14.22 22.47 39.34
CA THR A 405 13.90 23.24 40.55
C THR A 405 15.11 23.28 41.45
N LYS A 406 15.55 24.49 41.74
CA LYS A 406 16.37 24.80 42.90
C LYS A 406 15.52 24.80 44.16
#